data_9eee050a5b750826dffb46cf85665af6
#
_entry.id   9eee050a5b750826dffb46cf85665af6
#
_cell.length_a   1.000
_cell.length_b   1.000
_cell.length_c   1.000
_cell.angle_alpha   90.00
_cell.angle_beta   90.00
_cell.angle_gamma   90.00
#
_symmetry.space_group_name_H-M   'P 1'
#
loop_
_entity.id
_entity.type
_entity.pdbx_description
1 polymer ?
#
loop_
_entity_poly.entity_id
_entity_poly.type
_entity_poly.pdbx_seq_one_letter_code
_entity_poly.pdbx_strand_id
1 'polypeptide(L)'
;MSSTDQPPPSHLGSGGDLQPLGKPMSIEQHLLDKGAAMLQSLKPVKQISQHACTFALYSHDMTRQIETHHYITRINQDFLQCAVYDSDESNGRLIGVEYIVSDRIFEGLPPEEQKLWHSHAYEIKSALWINPRAPEMVVKPELQNLTKTYGKFWCTWQTDRGDRLPLGPPALMMSPQAVSLGMVKPDLVLKRDAKYGISTEAIRDSRVEFEEPEWINPNADYWKQHGKGFVVDIEPTEMKKIAPFP
;
A
#
# COMPACT_ATOMS: atom_id res chain seq x y z
N MET A 1 5.78 -16.13 20.03
CA MET A 1 4.75 -15.24 19.42
C MET A 1 5.48 -14.18 18.62
N SER A 2 5.16 -14.03 17.35
CA SER A 2 5.76 -13.02 16.48
C SER A 2 4.71 -11.94 16.25
N SER A 3 4.86 -10.79 16.91
CA SER A 3 3.97 -9.64 16.69
C SER A 3 4.48 -8.79 15.53
N THR A 4 3.60 -7.98 14.94
CA THR A 4 3.95 -7.03 13.87
C THR A 4 5.05 -6.04 14.29
N ASP A 5 5.27 -5.87 15.57
CA ASP A 5 6.17 -4.87 16.14
C ASP A 5 7.53 -5.43 16.56
N GLN A 6 7.77 -6.73 16.41
CA GLN A 6 9.07 -7.31 16.75
C GLN A 6 10.13 -6.94 15.71
N PRO A 7 11.33 -6.49 16.15
CA PRO A 7 12.44 -6.26 15.23
C PRO A 7 12.89 -7.59 14.62
N PRO A 8 13.40 -7.58 13.37
CA PRO A 8 13.93 -8.79 12.74
C PRO A 8 15.14 -9.32 13.53
N PRO A 9 15.41 -10.62 13.45
CA PRO A 9 16.66 -11.17 13.97
C PRO A 9 17.85 -10.45 13.35
N SER A 10 18.82 -10.06 14.16
CA SER A 10 19.97 -9.22 13.77
C SER A 10 20.77 -9.73 12.56
N HIS A 11 20.77 -11.05 12.32
CA HIS A 11 21.45 -11.67 11.18
C HIS A 11 20.65 -11.60 9.86
N LEU A 12 19.37 -11.20 9.90
CA LEU A 12 18.50 -11.06 8.73
C LEU A 12 18.13 -9.60 8.39
N GLY A 13 18.38 -8.66 9.29
CA GLY A 13 17.78 -7.33 9.21
C GLY A 13 18.72 -6.14 9.11
N SER A 14 19.97 -6.23 9.44
CA SER A 14 20.81 -5.01 9.48
C SER A 14 22.08 -5.11 8.65
N GLY A 15 22.15 -4.37 7.60
CA GLY A 15 23.32 -4.17 6.77
C GLY A 15 22.93 -3.39 5.53
N GLY A 16 23.77 -2.50 5.06
CA GLY A 16 23.48 -1.55 3.97
C GLY A 16 23.03 -2.12 2.61
N ASP A 17 22.90 -3.44 2.50
CA ASP A 17 22.34 -4.10 1.32
C ASP A 17 20.91 -4.56 1.60
N LEU A 18 19.93 -3.81 1.06
CA LEU A 18 18.50 -4.08 1.18
C LEU A 18 17.99 -5.16 0.21
N GLN A 19 18.88 -5.76 -0.58
CA GLN A 19 18.51 -6.82 -1.50
C GLN A 19 18.03 -8.08 -0.74
N PRO A 20 17.03 -8.80 -1.28
CA PRO A 20 16.61 -10.09 -0.73
C PRO A 20 17.77 -11.05 -0.59
N LEU A 21 17.70 -11.91 0.44
CA LEU A 21 18.67 -12.98 0.63
C LEU A 21 18.57 -14.00 -0.50
N GLY A 22 19.72 -14.51 -0.97
CA GLY A 22 19.76 -15.55 -1.97
C GLY A 22 20.98 -15.47 -2.89
N LYS A 23 21.08 -16.48 -3.73
CA LYS A 23 22.10 -16.49 -4.80
C LYS A 23 21.59 -15.67 -5.99
N PRO A 24 22.48 -14.97 -6.73
CA PRO A 24 22.10 -14.33 -7.98
C PRO A 24 21.49 -15.33 -8.96
N MET A 25 20.57 -14.85 -9.79
CA MET A 25 19.96 -15.69 -10.82
C MET A 25 21.01 -16.15 -11.86
N SER A 26 20.97 -17.42 -12.22
CA SER A 26 21.81 -17.96 -13.29
C SER A 26 21.25 -17.59 -14.68
N ILE A 27 22.11 -17.66 -15.70
CA ILE A 27 21.69 -17.46 -17.09
C ILE A 27 20.62 -18.47 -17.50
N GLU A 28 20.77 -19.71 -17.06
CA GLU A 28 19.80 -20.80 -17.31
C GLU A 28 18.44 -20.47 -16.74
N GLN A 29 18.38 -19.99 -15.48
CA GLN A 29 17.12 -19.57 -14.85
C GLN A 29 16.48 -18.40 -15.61
N HIS A 30 17.25 -17.41 -16.02
CA HIS A 30 16.75 -16.31 -16.84
C HIS A 30 16.12 -16.78 -18.16
N LEU A 31 16.70 -17.79 -18.81
CA LEU A 31 16.17 -18.34 -20.06
C LEU A 31 14.87 -19.12 -19.81
N LEU A 32 14.82 -19.90 -18.73
CA LEU A 32 13.61 -20.63 -18.32
C LEU A 32 12.46 -19.66 -18.02
N ASP A 33 12.71 -18.60 -17.24
CA ASP A 33 11.69 -17.62 -16.89
C ASP A 33 11.16 -16.87 -18.11
N LYS A 34 12.02 -16.50 -19.05
CA LYS A 34 11.60 -15.91 -20.32
C LYS A 34 10.74 -16.87 -21.15
N GLY A 35 11.14 -18.15 -21.23
CA GLY A 35 10.37 -19.18 -21.91
C GLY A 35 8.99 -19.38 -21.26
N ALA A 36 8.95 -19.45 -19.94
CA ALA A 36 7.70 -19.56 -19.18
C ALA A 36 6.77 -18.35 -19.42
N ALA A 37 7.31 -17.14 -19.38
CA ALA A 37 6.55 -15.91 -19.62
C ALA A 37 5.94 -15.85 -21.03
N MET A 38 6.59 -16.46 -22.03
CA MET A 38 6.06 -16.54 -23.38
C MET A 38 4.93 -17.58 -23.52
N LEU A 39 4.96 -18.67 -22.76
CA LEU A 39 4.03 -19.78 -22.87
C LEU A 39 2.83 -19.64 -21.92
N GLN A 40 3.02 -19.00 -20.78
CA GLN A 40 1.99 -18.88 -19.73
C GLN A 40 1.08 -17.65 -19.94
N SER A 41 -0.18 -17.83 -19.60
CA SER A 41 -1.16 -16.75 -19.64
C SER A 41 -1.13 -15.93 -18.34
N LEU A 42 -0.39 -14.87 -18.28
CA LEU A 42 -0.33 -13.97 -17.11
C LEU A 42 -1.52 -12.99 -17.08
N LYS A 43 -2.74 -13.44 -17.46
CA LYS A 43 -3.93 -12.59 -17.62
C LYS A 43 -4.23 -11.70 -16.41
N PRO A 44 -4.26 -12.19 -15.16
CA PRO A 44 -4.56 -11.31 -14.01
C PRO A 44 -3.58 -10.14 -13.88
N VAL A 45 -2.28 -10.41 -14.01
CA VAL A 45 -1.24 -9.36 -13.89
C VAL A 45 -1.29 -8.39 -15.08
N LYS A 46 -1.67 -8.87 -16.27
CA LYS A 46 -1.84 -8.04 -17.48
C LYS A 46 -3.04 -7.09 -17.42
N GLN A 47 -3.92 -7.23 -16.43
CA GLN A 47 -5.04 -6.31 -16.19
C GLN A 47 -4.62 -5.07 -15.37
N ILE A 48 -3.40 -5.03 -14.87
CA ILE A 48 -2.86 -3.83 -14.22
C ILE A 48 -2.83 -2.71 -15.26
N SER A 49 -3.55 -1.63 -14.97
CA SER A 49 -3.76 -0.52 -15.92
C SER A 49 -3.30 0.84 -15.38
N GLN A 50 -3.05 0.94 -14.08
CA GLN A 50 -2.66 2.20 -13.45
C GLN A 50 -1.51 1.97 -12.46
N HIS A 51 -0.67 3.00 -12.30
CA HIS A 51 0.35 3.09 -11.27
C HIS A 51 0.13 4.36 -10.47
N ALA A 52 0.02 4.22 -9.15
CA ALA A 52 -0.01 5.33 -8.22
C ALA A 52 1.19 5.25 -7.27
N CYS A 53 1.72 6.41 -6.90
CA CYS A 53 2.72 6.55 -5.86
C CYS A 53 2.12 7.41 -4.74
N THR A 54 2.16 6.88 -3.52
CA THR A 54 1.67 7.56 -2.32
C THR A 54 2.55 7.21 -1.11
N PHE A 55 2.07 7.55 0.08
CA PHE A 55 2.75 7.23 1.34
C PHE A 55 1.79 6.46 2.24
N ALA A 56 2.31 5.47 2.94
CA ALA A 56 1.55 4.70 3.91
C ALA A 56 2.20 4.76 5.29
N LEU A 57 1.36 4.72 6.32
CA LEU A 57 1.76 4.75 7.73
C LEU A 57 1.34 3.45 8.40
N TYR A 58 2.19 2.92 9.29
CA TYR A 58 1.81 1.75 10.09
C TYR A 58 0.73 2.12 11.10
N SER A 59 -0.39 1.41 11.13
CA SER A 59 -1.54 1.76 11.97
C SER A 59 -1.23 1.78 13.47
N HIS A 60 -0.26 1.01 13.91
CA HIS A 60 0.20 0.92 15.30
C HIS A 60 1.38 1.84 15.63
N ASP A 61 2.04 2.39 14.60
CA ASP A 61 3.16 3.33 14.75
C ASP A 61 3.20 4.32 13.59
N MET A 62 2.49 5.43 13.71
CA MET A 62 2.39 6.47 12.68
C MET A 62 3.71 7.22 12.43
N THR A 63 4.74 7.02 13.27
CA THR A 63 6.08 7.55 13.04
C THR A 63 6.83 6.77 11.96
N ARG A 64 6.41 5.54 11.67
CA ARG A 64 6.91 4.69 10.60
C ARG A 64 6.09 4.93 9.34
N GLN A 65 6.74 5.46 8.33
CA GLN A 65 6.13 5.89 7.09
C GLN A 65 6.96 5.41 5.91
N ILE A 66 6.31 4.93 4.87
CA ILE A 66 6.96 4.42 3.67
C ILE A 66 6.34 5.01 2.40
N GLU A 67 7.17 5.25 1.38
CA GLU A 67 6.69 5.47 0.02
C GLU A 67 6.22 4.13 -0.56
N THR A 68 5.08 4.14 -1.25
CA THR A 68 4.45 2.95 -1.80
C THR A 68 4.03 3.15 -3.25
N HIS A 69 4.16 2.09 -4.03
CA HIS A 69 3.83 2.05 -5.46
C HIS A 69 2.72 1.04 -5.70
N HIS A 70 1.52 1.53 -5.99
CA HIS A 70 0.31 0.74 -6.17
C HIS A 70 0.09 0.46 -7.65
N TYR A 71 0.17 -0.80 -8.04
CA TYR A 71 -0.16 -1.27 -9.38
C TYR A 71 -1.58 -1.78 -9.38
N ILE A 72 -2.47 -1.01 -10.00
CA ILE A 72 -3.91 -1.06 -9.79
C ILE A 72 -4.62 -1.79 -10.92
N THR A 73 -5.51 -2.70 -10.57
CA THR A 73 -6.48 -3.35 -11.44
C THR A 73 -7.89 -2.97 -11.02
N ARG A 74 -8.70 -2.47 -11.96
CA ARG A 74 -10.11 -2.22 -11.73
C ARG A 74 -10.92 -3.49 -11.97
N ILE A 75 -11.62 -3.97 -10.94
CA ILE A 75 -12.53 -5.14 -11.05
C ILE A 75 -13.90 -4.71 -11.56
N ASN A 76 -14.43 -3.62 -11.04
CA ASN A 76 -15.65 -2.96 -11.47
C ASN A 76 -15.64 -1.48 -11.02
N GLN A 77 -16.74 -0.74 -11.17
CA GLN A 77 -16.79 0.69 -10.84
C GLN A 77 -16.56 0.97 -9.35
N ASP A 78 -16.87 0.02 -8.47
CA ASP A 78 -16.85 0.17 -7.03
C ASP A 78 -15.68 -0.55 -6.35
N PHE A 79 -14.88 -1.32 -7.10
CA PHE A 79 -13.86 -2.18 -6.50
C PHE A 79 -12.57 -2.22 -7.34
N LEU A 80 -11.46 -1.85 -6.70
CA LEU A 80 -10.12 -1.98 -7.25
C LEU A 80 -9.25 -2.86 -6.34
N GLN A 81 -8.23 -3.46 -6.92
CA GLN A 81 -7.21 -4.20 -6.19
C GLN A 81 -5.82 -3.75 -6.63
N CYS A 82 -4.89 -3.70 -5.68
CA CYS A 82 -3.54 -3.21 -5.88
C CYS A 82 -2.50 -4.23 -5.43
N ALA A 83 -1.52 -4.50 -6.29
CA ALA A 83 -0.25 -5.05 -5.87
C ALA A 83 0.65 -3.88 -5.45
N VAL A 84 1.14 -3.88 -4.21
CA VAL A 84 1.90 -2.77 -3.64
C VAL A 84 3.37 -3.12 -3.55
N TYR A 85 4.22 -2.24 -4.10
CA TYR A 85 5.67 -2.37 -4.12
C TYR A 85 6.32 -1.21 -3.36
N ASP A 86 7.56 -1.41 -2.90
CA ASP A 86 8.36 -0.38 -2.25
C ASP A 86 9.14 0.52 -3.23
N SER A 87 9.08 0.21 -4.52
CA SER A 87 9.73 0.97 -5.59
C SER A 87 9.06 0.69 -6.93
N ASP A 88 9.15 1.62 -7.88
CA ASP A 88 8.78 1.43 -9.29
C ASP A 88 9.95 0.97 -10.16
N GLU A 89 11.08 0.69 -9.56
CA GLU A 89 12.23 0.10 -10.25
C GLU A 89 12.03 -1.40 -10.52
N SER A 90 12.79 -1.95 -11.46
CA SER A 90 12.65 -3.36 -11.87
C SER A 90 12.94 -4.37 -10.75
N ASN A 91 13.62 -3.96 -9.70
CA ASN A 91 13.94 -4.73 -8.50
C ASN A 91 13.04 -4.39 -7.29
N GLY A 92 11.97 -3.64 -7.51
CA GLY A 92 10.98 -3.31 -6.49
C GLY A 92 10.43 -4.59 -5.83
N ARG A 93 10.30 -4.57 -4.50
CA ARG A 93 9.80 -5.70 -3.73
C ARG A 93 8.29 -5.60 -3.59
N LEU A 94 7.57 -6.70 -3.81
CA LEU A 94 6.15 -6.78 -3.49
C LEU A 94 5.99 -6.78 -1.97
N ILE A 95 5.53 -5.67 -1.43
CA ILE A 95 5.43 -5.46 0.02
C ILE A 95 4.03 -5.67 0.57
N GLY A 96 3.02 -5.77 -0.28
CA GLY A 96 1.66 -5.99 0.21
C GLY A 96 0.58 -5.91 -0.84
N VAL A 97 -0.65 -5.88 -0.35
CA VAL A 97 -1.86 -5.76 -1.16
C VAL A 97 -2.81 -4.72 -0.57
N GLU A 98 -3.47 -3.97 -1.42
CA GLU A 98 -4.53 -3.08 -1.03
C GLU A 98 -5.80 -3.34 -1.83
N TYR A 99 -6.93 -3.24 -1.15
CA TYR A 99 -8.26 -3.25 -1.76
C TYR A 99 -8.89 -1.88 -1.57
N ILE A 100 -9.49 -1.34 -2.64
CA ILE A 100 -10.14 -0.03 -2.64
C ILE A 100 -11.58 -0.22 -3.03
N VAL A 101 -12.49 0.34 -2.23
CA VAL A 101 -13.93 0.26 -2.48
C VAL A 101 -14.57 1.65 -2.48
N SER A 102 -15.69 1.79 -3.19
CA SER A 102 -16.51 2.99 -3.11
C SER A 102 -17.13 3.15 -1.71
N ASP A 103 -17.54 4.38 -1.39
CA ASP A 103 -18.33 4.71 -0.20
C ASP A 103 -19.55 3.80 -0.06
N ARG A 104 -20.26 3.55 -1.16
CA ARG A 104 -21.43 2.68 -1.19
C ARG A 104 -21.16 1.25 -0.68
N ILE A 105 -20.03 0.66 -1.06
CA ILE A 105 -19.63 -0.67 -0.55
C ILE A 105 -19.17 -0.55 0.89
N PHE A 106 -18.36 0.46 1.20
CA PHE A 106 -17.79 0.67 2.52
C PHE A 106 -18.87 0.82 3.61
N GLU A 107 -19.93 1.61 3.33
CA GLU A 107 -21.04 1.82 4.24
C GLU A 107 -21.80 0.52 4.59
N GLY A 108 -21.77 -0.47 3.69
CA GLY A 108 -22.38 -1.78 3.92
C GLY A 108 -21.51 -2.74 4.76
N LEU A 109 -20.27 -2.37 5.10
CA LEU A 109 -19.39 -3.23 5.90
C LEU A 109 -19.78 -3.19 7.38
N PRO A 110 -19.54 -4.29 8.13
CA PRO A 110 -19.70 -4.27 9.59
C PRO A 110 -18.82 -3.19 10.23
N PRO A 111 -19.27 -2.49 11.29
CA PRO A 111 -18.49 -1.42 11.93
C PRO A 111 -17.09 -1.84 12.37
N GLU A 112 -16.89 -3.06 12.82
CA GLU A 112 -15.58 -3.58 13.23
C GLU A 112 -14.64 -3.77 12.02
N GLU A 113 -15.18 -4.10 10.85
CA GLU A 113 -14.42 -4.18 9.61
C GLU A 113 -14.07 -2.79 9.10
N GLN A 114 -14.98 -1.81 9.16
CA GLN A 114 -14.76 -0.43 8.74
C GLN A 114 -13.55 0.21 9.42
N LYS A 115 -13.26 -0.15 10.68
CA LYS A 115 -12.11 0.37 11.45
C LYS A 115 -10.74 -0.02 10.87
N LEU A 116 -10.70 -1.02 10.02
CA LEU A 116 -9.47 -1.49 9.35
C LEU A 116 -9.20 -0.73 8.05
N TRP A 117 -10.05 0.21 7.68
CA TRP A 117 -9.98 0.94 6.43
C TRP A 117 -9.58 2.41 6.66
N HIS A 118 -9.02 3.02 5.63
CA HIS A 118 -8.66 4.42 5.61
C HIS A 118 -9.32 5.14 4.43
N SER A 119 -9.55 6.45 4.54
CA SER A 119 -10.07 7.28 3.47
C SER A 119 -8.94 7.82 2.59
N HIS A 120 -9.20 7.96 1.28
CA HIS A 120 -8.26 8.52 0.31
C HIS A 120 -8.41 10.03 0.10
N ALA A 121 -9.43 10.65 0.70
CA ALA A 121 -9.78 12.05 0.43
C ALA A 121 -8.60 13.00 0.65
N TYR A 122 -7.93 12.91 1.79
CA TYR A 122 -6.83 13.81 2.14
C TYR A 122 -5.59 13.60 1.27
N GLU A 123 -5.13 12.38 1.11
CA GLU A 123 -3.89 12.11 0.36
C GLU A 123 -4.00 12.50 -1.11
N ILE A 124 -5.18 12.35 -1.72
CA ILE A 124 -5.42 12.77 -3.09
C ILE A 124 -5.44 14.29 -3.17
N LYS A 125 -6.23 14.95 -2.33
CA LYS A 125 -6.39 16.40 -2.37
C LYS A 125 -5.09 17.14 -2.01
N SER A 126 -4.30 16.58 -1.09
CA SER A 126 -3.00 17.12 -0.69
C SER A 126 -1.86 16.82 -1.66
N ALA A 127 -2.12 16.11 -2.78
CA ALA A 127 -1.12 15.65 -3.75
C ALA A 127 -0.08 14.66 -3.17
N LEU A 128 -0.39 14.00 -2.07
CA LEU A 128 0.41 12.89 -1.58
C LEU A 128 0.24 11.64 -2.46
N TRP A 129 -0.95 11.45 -3.02
CA TRP A 129 -1.18 10.50 -4.11
C TRP A 129 -0.92 11.15 -5.47
N ILE A 130 -0.04 10.55 -6.26
CA ILE A 130 0.24 10.95 -7.65
C ILE A 130 0.17 9.73 -8.56
N ASN A 131 -0.04 9.96 -9.86
CA ASN A 131 0.12 8.95 -10.90
C ASN A 131 1.40 9.26 -11.69
N PRO A 132 2.53 8.61 -11.38
CA PRO A 132 3.82 8.93 -11.99
C PRO A 132 3.77 8.94 -13.52
N ARG A 133 4.34 9.98 -14.13
CA ARG A 133 4.43 10.19 -15.59
C ARG A 133 3.10 10.39 -16.30
N ALA A 134 1.97 10.32 -15.60
CA ALA A 134 0.67 10.67 -16.19
C ALA A 134 0.42 12.18 -16.04
N PRO A 135 0.01 12.89 -17.10
CA PRO A 135 -0.35 14.30 -16.98
C PRO A 135 -1.53 14.49 -16.01
N GLU A 136 -1.40 15.45 -15.09
CA GLU A 136 -2.43 15.73 -14.07
C GLU A 136 -3.83 15.91 -14.68
N MET A 137 -3.92 16.63 -15.80
CA MET A 137 -5.17 16.87 -16.51
C MET A 137 -5.89 15.56 -16.93
N VAL A 138 -5.13 14.52 -17.26
CA VAL A 138 -5.69 13.23 -17.69
C VAL A 138 -6.22 12.42 -16.50
N VAL A 139 -5.54 12.50 -15.36
CA VAL A 139 -5.88 11.67 -14.18
C VAL A 139 -6.87 12.35 -13.23
N LYS A 140 -7.03 13.66 -13.29
CA LYS A 140 -7.95 14.43 -12.43
C LYS A 140 -9.36 13.86 -12.30
N PRO A 141 -10.07 13.47 -13.38
CA PRO A 141 -11.43 12.93 -13.24
C PRO A 141 -11.48 11.64 -12.41
N GLU A 142 -10.49 10.78 -12.60
CA GLU A 142 -10.37 9.55 -11.82
C GLU A 142 -10.00 9.84 -10.36
N LEU A 143 -9.06 10.74 -10.13
CA LEU A 143 -8.66 11.14 -8.79
C LEU A 143 -9.83 11.78 -8.02
N GLN A 144 -10.65 12.59 -8.68
CA GLN A 144 -11.86 13.16 -8.07
C GLN A 144 -12.82 12.05 -7.60
N ASN A 145 -12.99 10.99 -8.37
CA ASN A 145 -13.80 9.84 -7.95
C ASN A 145 -13.16 9.08 -6.77
N LEU A 146 -11.85 8.92 -6.79
CA LEU A 146 -11.11 8.21 -5.74
C LEU A 146 -11.14 8.94 -4.38
N THR A 147 -11.39 10.26 -4.33
CA THR A 147 -11.56 10.98 -3.04
C THR A 147 -12.70 10.41 -2.20
N LYS A 148 -13.67 9.74 -2.81
CA LYS A 148 -14.85 9.14 -2.16
C LYS A 148 -14.67 7.65 -1.86
N THR A 149 -13.44 7.14 -1.90
CA THR A 149 -13.15 5.72 -1.70
C THR A 149 -12.40 5.45 -0.42
N TYR A 150 -12.40 4.19 -0.03
CA TYR A 150 -11.73 3.69 1.17
C TYR A 150 -10.82 2.54 0.80
N GLY A 151 -9.62 2.51 1.39
CA GLY A 151 -8.60 1.50 1.20
C GLY A 151 -8.39 0.61 2.43
N LYS A 152 -8.04 -0.65 2.19
CA LYS A 152 -7.52 -1.56 3.22
C LYS A 152 -6.22 -2.17 2.71
N PHE A 153 -5.12 -1.72 3.30
CA PHE A 153 -3.77 -2.13 2.91
C PHE A 153 -3.10 -2.99 3.98
N TRP A 154 -2.67 -4.19 3.59
CA TRP A 154 -1.86 -5.09 4.39
C TRP A 154 -0.44 -5.15 3.87
N CYS A 155 0.51 -4.66 4.67
CA CYS A 155 1.94 -4.74 4.39
C CYS A 155 2.48 -6.06 4.93
N THR A 156 2.97 -6.91 4.03
CA THR A 156 3.51 -8.25 4.34
C THR A 156 5.03 -8.26 4.45
N TRP A 157 5.70 -7.19 4.03
CA TRP A 157 7.16 -7.06 4.08
C TRP A 157 7.56 -5.67 4.57
N GLN A 158 8.01 -5.57 5.82
CA GLN A 158 8.35 -4.30 6.48
C GLN A 158 9.77 -3.85 6.10
N THR A 159 9.92 -3.33 4.90
CA THR A 159 11.22 -2.95 4.32
C THR A 159 11.89 -1.77 5.00
N ASP A 160 11.12 -0.91 5.67
CA ASP A 160 11.62 0.23 6.45
C ASP A 160 12.44 -0.18 7.68
N ARG A 161 12.26 -1.39 8.18
CA ARG A 161 13.10 -1.98 9.24
C ARG A 161 14.42 -2.56 8.72
N GLY A 162 14.63 -2.58 7.40
CA GLY A 162 15.73 -3.26 6.77
C GLY A 162 15.53 -4.78 6.61
N ASP A 163 14.28 -5.26 6.70
CA ASP A 163 13.96 -6.68 6.53
C ASP A 163 14.34 -7.14 5.11
N ARG A 164 15.23 -8.11 5.03
CA ARG A 164 15.65 -8.71 3.75
C ARG A 164 14.77 -9.89 3.31
N LEU A 165 13.80 -10.26 4.12
CA LEU A 165 12.76 -11.25 3.86
C LEU A 165 11.44 -10.75 4.46
N PRO A 166 10.28 -11.20 3.98
CA PRO A 166 8.98 -10.90 4.60
C PRO A 166 8.85 -11.65 5.94
N LEU A 167 9.17 -10.99 7.03
CA LEU A 167 9.19 -11.57 8.38
C LEU A 167 7.98 -11.14 9.21
N GLY A 168 7.48 -12.06 10.02
CA GLY A 168 6.38 -11.84 10.95
C GLY A 168 4.98 -11.75 10.28
N PRO A 169 3.96 -11.38 11.04
CA PRO A 169 2.61 -11.20 10.52
C PRO A 169 2.49 -9.92 9.68
N PRO A 170 1.45 -9.80 8.84
CA PRO A 170 1.20 -8.58 8.10
C PRO A 170 0.87 -7.41 9.05
N ALA A 171 1.24 -6.21 8.65
CA ALA A 171 0.89 -4.98 9.33
C ALA A 171 -0.23 -4.25 8.58
N LEU A 172 -1.21 -3.74 9.32
CA LEU A 172 -2.23 -2.87 8.76
C LEU A 172 -1.63 -1.48 8.52
N MET A 173 -1.85 -0.94 7.33
CA MET A 173 -1.37 0.37 6.92
C MET A 173 -2.51 1.36 6.79
N MET A 174 -2.22 2.64 7.08
CA MET A 174 -3.15 3.73 6.97
C MET A 174 -2.64 4.79 6.00
N SER A 175 -3.57 5.56 5.43
CA SER A 175 -3.28 6.70 4.59
C SER A 175 -2.97 7.94 5.43
N PRO A 176 -2.13 8.87 4.93
CA PRO A 176 -1.90 10.17 5.56
C PRO A 176 -3.19 10.95 5.77
N GLN A 177 -3.25 11.69 6.87
CA GLN A 177 -4.38 12.55 7.23
C GLN A 177 -3.91 13.95 7.67
N ALA A 178 -4.83 14.92 7.72
CA ALA A 178 -4.56 16.32 8.10
C ALA A 178 -4.30 16.53 9.60
N VAL A 179 -3.79 15.53 10.32
CA VAL A 179 -3.44 15.62 11.74
C VAL A 179 -1.96 15.37 11.94
N SER A 180 -1.36 15.97 12.95
CA SER A 180 0.11 15.98 13.14
C SER A 180 0.75 14.59 13.10
N LEU A 181 0.12 13.58 13.70
CA LEU A 181 0.62 12.19 13.67
C LEU A 181 0.48 11.51 12.30
N GLY A 182 -0.46 11.97 11.47
CA GLY A 182 -0.69 11.42 10.13
C GLY A 182 -0.06 12.24 9.01
N MET A 183 0.73 13.27 9.33
CA MET A 183 1.44 14.04 8.32
C MET A 183 2.69 13.29 7.84
N VAL A 184 2.89 13.29 6.53
CA VAL A 184 4.07 12.67 5.92
C VAL A 184 5.32 13.50 6.21
N LYS A 185 6.42 12.83 6.52
CA LYS A 185 7.73 13.45 6.74
C LYS A 185 8.15 14.23 5.49
N PRO A 186 8.55 15.50 5.62
CA PRO A 186 8.87 16.34 4.47
C PRO A 186 9.98 15.79 3.56
N ASP A 187 10.96 15.12 4.13
CA ASP A 187 12.07 14.51 3.37
C ASP A 187 11.62 13.37 2.44
N LEU A 188 10.60 12.58 2.83
CA LEU A 188 10.00 11.58 1.94
C LEU A 188 9.32 12.23 0.74
N VAL A 189 8.56 13.30 0.97
CA VAL A 189 7.89 14.05 -0.09
C VAL A 189 8.89 14.68 -1.03
N LEU A 190 9.92 15.35 -0.48
CA LEU A 190 10.99 15.97 -1.28
C LEU A 190 11.74 14.95 -2.14
N LYS A 191 12.05 13.77 -1.58
CA LYS A 191 12.71 12.68 -2.32
C LYS A 191 11.85 12.21 -3.50
N ARG A 192 10.55 11.98 -3.27
CA ARG A 192 9.62 11.60 -4.32
C ARG A 192 9.51 12.68 -5.40
N ASP A 193 9.33 13.92 -5.00
CA ASP A 193 9.19 15.05 -5.92
C ASP A 193 10.44 15.22 -6.78
N ALA A 194 11.62 15.09 -6.19
CA ALA A 194 12.89 15.10 -6.94
C ALA A 194 12.97 13.94 -7.93
N LYS A 195 12.54 12.74 -7.55
CA LYS A 195 12.54 11.55 -8.42
C LYS A 195 11.68 11.74 -9.67
N TYR A 196 10.51 12.34 -9.53
CA TYR A 196 9.55 12.50 -10.63
C TYR A 196 9.60 13.88 -11.30
N GLY A 197 10.42 14.81 -10.80
CA GLY A 197 10.50 16.18 -11.32
C GLY A 197 9.20 16.96 -11.17
N ILE A 198 8.52 16.78 -10.03
CA ILE A 198 7.22 17.41 -9.73
C ILE A 198 7.32 18.31 -8.50
N SER A 199 6.28 19.09 -8.26
CA SER A 199 6.06 19.82 -7.01
C SER A 199 4.72 19.41 -6.41
N THR A 200 4.74 18.79 -5.24
CA THR A 200 3.54 18.46 -4.46
C THR A 200 2.68 19.70 -4.22
N GLU A 201 3.30 20.84 -3.93
CA GLU A 201 2.59 22.10 -3.70
C GLU A 201 1.83 22.56 -4.96
N ALA A 202 2.50 22.58 -6.12
CA ALA A 202 1.87 22.97 -7.38
C ALA A 202 0.72 22.03 -7.77
N ILE A 203 0.89 20.71 -7.55
CA ILE A 203 -0.19 19.74 -7.81
C ILE A 203 -1.35 19.93 -6.85
N ARG A 204 -1.09 20.11 -5.55
CA ARG A 204 -2.13 20.40 -4.54
C ARG A 204 -2.92 21.64 -4.93
N ASP A 205 -2.26 22.72 -5.32
CA ASP A 205 -2.90 23.96 -5.73
C ASP A 205 -3.78 23.76 -6.98
N SER A 206 -3.37 22.87 -7.89
CA SER A 206 -4.17 22.49 -9.05
C SER A 206 -5.39 21.63 -8.70
N ARG A 207 -5.47 21.05 -7.49
CA ARG A 207 -6.56 20.22 -6.98
C ARG A 207 -7.47 20.95 -5.98
N VAL A 208 -7.31 22.25 -5.80
CA VAL A 208 -8.18 23.05 -4.93
C VAL A 208 -9.65 22.92 -5.31
N GLU A 209 -9.94 22.78 -6.61
CA GLU A 209 -11.29 22.58 -7.14
C GLU A 209 -11.89 21.20 -6.85
N PHE A 210 -11.12 20.21 -6.38
CA PHE A 210 -11.67 18.91 -6.04
C PHE A 210 -12.68 19.04 -4.90
N GLU A 211 -13.89 18.55 -5.18
CA GLU A 211 -14.94 18.49 -4.15
C GLU A 211 -14.48 17.56 -3.02
N GLU A 212 -14.61 18.04 -1.80
CA GLU A 212 -14.45 17.18 -0.64
C GLU A 212 -15.69 16.29 -0.51
N PRO A 213 -15.53 15.02 -0.09
CA PRO A 213 -16.68 14.23 0.29
C PRO A 213 -17.50 14.99 1.35
N GLU A 214 -18.81 15.06 1.18
CA GLU A 214 -19.71 15.70 2.14
C GLU A 214 -19.56 15.10 3.54
N TRP A 215 -19.23 13.82 3.57
CA TRP A 215 -19.04 13.06 4.78
C TRP A 215 -18.00 11.95 4.59
N ILE A 216 -17.11 11.78 5.56
CA ILE A 216 -16.20 10.65 5.68
C ILE A 216 -16.64 9.87 6.91
N ASN A 217 -16.91 8.57 6.71
CA ASN A 217 -17.37 7.71 7.80
C ASN A 217 -16.35 7.72 8.95
N PRO A 218 -16.78 8.03 10.19
CA PRO A 218 -15.88 8.13 11.34
C PRO A 218 -15.25 6.80 11.77
N ASN A 219 -15.73 5.66 11.29
CA ASN A 219 -15.09 4.37 11.51
C ASN A 219 -13.83 4.20 10.64
N ALA A 220 -13.76 4.84 9.47
CA ALA A 220 -12.53 4.92 8.73
C ALA A 220 -11.51 5.81 9.46
N ASP A 221 -10.23 5.56 9.23
CA ASP A 221 -9.18 6.29 9.94
C ASP A 221 -9.35 6.26 11.47
N TYR A 222 -9.73 5.10 12.01
CA TYR A 222 -10.09 4.91 13.42
C TYR A 222 -9.06 5.51 14.39
N TRP A 223 -7.77 5.41 14.06
CA TRP A 223 -6.66 5.97 14.82
C TRP A 223 -6.76 7.49 15.02
N LYS A 224 -7.31 8.19 14.04
CA LYS A 224 -7.44 9.65 14.02
C LYS A 224 -8.32 10.17 15.14
N GLN A 225 -9.37 9.43 15.49
CA GLN A 225 -10.31 9.81 16.54
C GLN A 225 -9.97 9.19 17.89
N HIS A 226 -9.42 7.97 17.89
CA HIS A 226 -9.26 7.17 19.09
C HIS A 226 -7.81 7.04 19.57
N GLY A 227 -6.83 7.46 18.78
CA GLY A 227 -5.41 7.30 19.09
C GLY A 227 -4.99 5.83 19.23
N LYS A 228 -5.69 4.91 18.56
CA LYS A 228 -5.46 3.47 18.63
C LYS A 228 -5.31 2.89 17.23
N GLY A 229 -4.31 2.04 17.06
CA GLY A 229 -4.10 1.23 15.86
C GLY A 229 -4.36 -0.25 16.11
N PHE A 230 -4.08 -1.07 15.09
CA PHE A 230 -4.31 -2.51 15.12
C PHE A 230 -3.00 -3.25 14.83
N VAL A 231 -2.77 -4.33 15.57
CA VAL A 231 -1.68 -5.27 15.36
C VAL A 231 -2.24 -6.67 15.14
N VAL A 232 -1.52 -7.49 14.39
CA VAL A 232 -1.84 -8.89 14.18
C VAL A 232 -0.86 -9.75 14.98
N ASP A 233 -1.38 -10.63 15.82
CA ASP A 233 -0.62 -11.69 16.50
C ASP A 233 -0.91 -13.04 15.87
N ILE A 234 0.10 -13.91 15.86
CA ILE A 234 0.00 -15.28 15.36
C ILE A 234 0.00 -16.21 16.57
N GLU A 235 -1.11 -16.90 16.78
CA GLU A 235 -1.27 -17.88 17.83
C GLU A 235 -1.47 -19.29 17.23
N PRO A 236 -0.85 -20.35 17.82
CA PRO A 236 -1.13 -21.71 17.42
C PRO A 236 -2.58 -22.08 17.77
N THR A 237 -3.26 -22.77 16.87
CA THR A 237 -4.60 -23.30 17.10
C THR A 237 -4.69 -24.75 16.62
N GLU A 238 -5.68 -25.48 17.14
CA GLU A 238 -5.91 -26.84 16.66
C GLU A 238 -6.37 -26.86 15.20
N MET A 239 -5.73 -27.71 14.42
CA MET A 239 -6.06 -27.90 13.02
C MET A 239 -7.29 -28.78 12.85
N LYS A 240 -8.31 -28.31 12.11
CA LYS A 240 -9.33 -29.19 11.57
C LYS A 240 -8.71 -30.05 10.48
N LYS A 241 -8.80 -31.37 10.64
CA LYS A 241 -8.20 -32.34 9.71
C LYS A 241 -9.28 -32.93 8.80
N ILE A 242 -8.92 -33.12 7.52
CA ILE A 242 -9.68 -33.96 6.62
C ILE A 242 -9.09 -35.36 6.73
N ALA A 243 -9.89 -36.35 7.05
CA ALA A 243 -9.48 -37.75 7.11
C ALA A 243 -10.11 -38.53 5.92
N PRO A 244 -9.34 -39.42 5.25
CA PRO A 244 -7.91 -39.63 5.39
C PRO A 244 -7.09 -38.51 4.73
N PHE A 245 -5.98 -38.17 5.34
CA PHE A 245 -4.96 -37.35 4.68
C PHE A 245 -4.17 -38.27 3.75
N PRO A 246 -3.92 -37.86 2.44
CA PRO A 246 -3.14 -38.68 1.54
C PRO A 246 -1.68 -38.85 1.97
#